data_f29aab821099ca0c9a4168ba3fd84938
#
_entry.id   f29aab821099ca0c9a4168ba3fd84938
#
_cell.length_a   1.000
_cell.length_b   1.000
_cell.length_c   1.000
_cell.angle_alpha   90.00
_cell.angle_beta   90.00
_cell.angle_gamma   90.00
#
_symmetry.space_group_name_H-M   'P 1'
#
loop_
_entity.id
_entity.type
_entity.pdbx_description
1 polymer ?
#
loop_
_entity_poly.entity_id
_entity_poly.type
_entity_poly.pdbx_seq_one_letter_code
_entity_poly.pdbx_strand_id
1 'polypeptide(L)' 'MYYITYNDVITPHPYFTREEAVAELKKTFVDIDIDHNNIAFWPSVSARGHTKIEIKRYDGELE' A
#
# COMPACT_ATOMS: atom_id res chain seq x y z
N MET A 1 -1.07 13.68 -2.48
CA MET A 1 -1.95 12.59 -2.06
C MET A 1 -1.27 11.26 -2.19
N TYR A 2 -1.58 10.33 -1.32
CA TYR A 2 -1.01 9.00 -1.34
C TYR A 2 -2.07 7.99 -1.73
N TYR A 3 -1.68 7.01 -2.53
CA TYR A 3 -2.59 5.97 -3.00
C TYR A 3 -1.97 4.61 -2.75
N ILE A 4 -2.81 3.62 -2.47
CA ILE A 4 -2.36 2.25 -2.26
C ILE A 4 -2.53 1.48 -3.57
N THR A 5 -1.50 0.74 -3.96
CA THR A 5 -1.56 -0.12 -5.14
C THR A 5 -1.40 -1.57 -4.72
N TYR A 6 -2.12 -2.45 -5.42
CA TYR A 6 -2.03 -3.89 -5.23
C TYR A 6 -1.60 -4.51 -6.55
N ASN A 7 -0.36 -5.03 -6.62
CA ASN A 7 0.22 -5.56 -7.84
C ASN A 7 0.12 -4.53 -8.98
N ASP A 8 0.48 -3.27 -8.66
CA ASP A 8 0.48 -2.15 -9.60
C ASP A 8 -0.91 -1.68 -10.05
N VAL A 9 -1.97 -2.23 -9.46
CA VAL A 9 -3.32 -1.73 -9.70
C VAL A 9 -3.65 -0.72 -8.62
N ILE A 10 -3.87 0.53 -9.02
CA ILE A 10 -4.12 1.61 -8.08
C ILE A 10 -5.55 1.57 -7.56
N THR A 11 -5.72 1.83 -6.25
CA THR A 11 -7.04 1.98 -5.68
C THR A 11 -7.45 3.44 -5.78
N PRO A 12 -8.72 3.73 -6.01
CA PRO A 12 -9.16 5.12 -6.21
C PRO A 12 -9.44 5.87 -4.91
N HIS A 13 -8.86 5.46 -3.79
CA HIS A 13 -9.08 6.09 -2.50
C HIS A 13 -7.82 6.84 -2.08
N PRO A 14 -7.83 8.19 -2.07
CA PRO A 14 -6.66 8.96 -1.69
C PRO A 14 -6.52 9.09 -0.18
N TYR A 15 -5.28 9.23 0.25
CA TYR A 15 -4.95 9.50 1.65
C TYR A 15 -4.10 10.76 1.69
N PHE A 16 -4.32 11.61 2.68
CA PHE A 16 -3.57 12.85 2.80
C PHE A 16 -2.12 12.62 3.21
N THR A 17 -1.87 11.63 4.03
CA THR A 17 -0.52 11.34 4.51
C THR A 17 -0.18 9.89 4.32
N ARG A 18 1.13 9.61 4.30
CA ARG A 18 1.61 8.23 4.25
C ARG A 18 1.12 7.45 5.47
N GLU A 19 1.14 8.11 6.63
CA GLU A 19 0.71 7.46 7.88
C GLU A 19 -0.74 7.01 7.84
N GLU A 20 -1.60 7.79 7.21
CA GLU A 20 -3.00 7.38 7.05
C GLU A 20 -3.12 6.14 6.19
N ALA A 21 -2.37 6.08 5.09
CA ALA A 21 -2.37 4.91 4.21
C ALA A 21 -1.84 3.68 4.95
N VAL A 22 -0.75 3.84 5.70
CA VAL A 22 -0.18 2.74 6.48
C VAL A 22 -1.18 2.25 7.53
N ALA A 23 -1.85 3.18 8.21
CA ALA A 23 -2.84 2.80 9.23
C ALA A 23 -3.98 1.99 8.61
N GLU A 24 -4.43 2.38 7.44
CA GLU A 24 -5.49 1.65 6.75
C GLU A 24 -5.04 0.26 6.35
N LEU A 25 -3.81 0.13 5.86
CA LEU A 25 -3.27 -1.18 5.52
C LEU A 25 -3.15 -2.08 6.74
N LYS A 26 -2.76 -1.53 7.88
CA LYS A 26 -2.64 -2.32 9.09
C LYS A 26 -3.96 -2.80 9.65
N LYS A 27 -5.05 -2.11 9.34
CA LYS A 27 -6.37 -2.57 9.71
C LYS A 27 -6.78 -3.79 8.89
N THR A 28 -6.44 -3.79 7.62
CA THR A 28 -6.79 -4.87 6.70
C THR A 28 -5.82 -6.03 6.79
N PHE A 29 -4.54 -5.72 6.91
CA PHE A 29 -3.46 -6.72 6.95
C PHE A 29 -2.70 -6.55 8.26
N VAL A 30 -3.15 -7.22 9.30
CA VAL A 30 -2.72 -6.97 10.68
C VAL A 30 -1.19 -7.01 10.83
N ASP A 31 -0.54 -7.96 10.18
CA ASP A 31 0.90 -8.16 10.32
C ASP A 31 1.71 -7.59 9.17
N ILE A 32 1.14 -6.67 8.41
CA ILE A 32 1.85 -6.11 7.27
C ILE A 32 3.06 -5.30 7.74
N ASP A 33 4.17 -5.46 7.04
CA ASP A 33 5.42 -4.76 7.33
C ASP A 33 5.82 -3.96 6.11
N ILE A 34 5.59 -2.65 6.18
CA ILE A 34 5.90 -1.74 5.07
C ILE A 34 7.28 -1.14 5.31
N ASP A 35 8.18 -1.34 4.35
CA ASP A 35 9.55 -0.87 4.48
C ASP A 35 9.67 0.63 4.15
N HIS A 36 10.91 1.14 4.19
CA HIS A 36 11.15 2.56 3.92
C HIS A 36 10.92 2.95 2.46
N ASN A 37 10.77 1.98 1.58
CA ASN A 37 10.43 2.21 0.19
C ASN A 37 8.92 2.17 -0.04
N ASN A 38 8.12 2.05 1.04
CA ASN A 38 6.66 1.99 0.99
C ASN A 38 6.15 0.76 0.24
N ILE A 39 6.87 -0.34 0.35
CA ILE A 39 6.52 -1.59 -0.31
C ILE A 39 6.39 -2.69 0.72
N ALA A 40 5.36 -3.51 0.57
CA ALA A 40 5.15 -4.68 1.40
C ALA A 40 4.64 -5.82 0.55
N PHE A 41 4.79 -7.04 1.04
CA PHE A 41 4.26 -8.23 0.38
C PHE A 41 3.36 -8.95 1.36
N TRP A 42 2.20 -9.38 0.91
CA TRP A 42 1.26 -10.07 1.78
C TRP A 42 0.74 -11.34 1.11
N PRO A 43 0.74 -12.44 1.80
CA PRO A 43 1.31 -12.63 3.12
C PRO A 43 2.83 -12.57 3.09
N SER A 44 3.42 -12.04 4.17
CA SER A 44 4.86 -11.75 4.19
C SER A 44 5.74 -13.00 4.19
N VAL A 45 5.19 -14.14 4.57
CA VAL A 45 5.95 -15.40 4.66
C VAL A 45 5.57 -16.38 3.57
N SER A 46 4.79 -15.95 2.59
CA SER A 46 4.37 -16.85 1.53
C SER A 46 5.50 -17.13 0.56
N ALA A 47 5.68 -18.38 0.19
CA ALA A 47 6.68 -18.76 -0.81
C ALA A 47 6.19 -18.46 -2.23
N ARG A 48 4.89 -18.30 -2.41
CA ARG A 48 4.30 -17.97 -3.69
C ARG A 48 2.91 -17.40 -3.47
N GLY A 49 2.44 -16.62 -4.45
CA GLY A 49 1.09 -16.10 -4.38
C GLY A 49 0.91 -14.91 -3.48
N HIS A 50 1.99 -14.18 -3.20
CA HIS A 50 1.84 -12.97 -2.41
C HIS A 50 1.47 -11.77 -3.27
N THR A 51 0.79 -10.81 -2.66
CA THR A 51 0.41 -9.57 -3.31
C THR A 51 1.42 -8.49 -2.96
N LYS A 52 1.90 -7.79 -3.97
CA LYS A 52 2.77 -6.63 -3.75
C LYS A 52 1.89 -5.43 -3.43
N ILE A 53 2.11 -4.83 -2.27
CA ILE A 53 1.35 -3.67 -1.81
C ILE A 53 2.32 -2.50 -1.76
N GLU A 54 1.95 -1.38 -2.39
CA GLU A 54 2.82 -0.23 -2.45
C GLU A 54 2.02 1.04 -2.20
N ILE A 55 2.63 2.00 -1.48
CA ILE A 55 2.04 3.32 -1.27
C ILE A 55 2.74 4.27 -2.22
N LYS A 56 2.00 4.83 -3.16
CA LYS A 56 2.54 5.77 -4.15
C LYS A 56 2.02 7.17 -3.89
N ARG A 57 2.87 8.15 -4.14
CA ARG A 57 2.51 9.54 -3.99
C ARG A 57 2.28 10.16 -5.36
N TYR A 58 1.17 10.86 -5.49
CA TYR A 58 0.86 11.63 -6.70
C TYR A 58 0.56 13.07 -6.30
N ASP A 59 1.21 14.01 -6.96
CA ASP A 59 1.06 15.43 -6.65
C ASP A 59 -0.06 16.10 -7.44
N GLY A 60 -0.60 15.42 -8.41
CA GLY A 60 -1.70 15.93 -9.22
C GLY A 60 -2.92 15.04 -9.11
N GLU A 61 -3.91 15.32 -9.93
CA GLU A 61 -5.11 14.51 -9.96
C GLU A 61 -4.86 13.21 -10.71
N LEU A 62 -5.43 12.15 -10.19
CA LEU A 62 -5.46 10.89 -10.89
C LEU A 62 -6.68 10.84 -11.78
N GLU A 63 -6.43 10.62 -13.02
CA GLU A 63 -7.52 10.55 -13.99
C GLU A 63 -7.75 9.14 -14.47
#